data_555aa70ce159c0d1cf0e3fca332834a8
#
_entry.id   555aa70ce159c0d1cf0e3fca332834a8
#
_cell.length_a   1.000
_cell.length_b   1.000
_cell.length_c   1.000
_cell.angle_alpha   90.00
_cell.angle_beta   90.00
_cell.angle_gamma   90.00
#
_symmetry.space_group_name_H-M   'P 1'
#
loop_
_entity.id
_entity.type
_entity.pdbx_description
1 polymer ?
#
loop_
_entity_poly.entity_id
_entity_poly.type
_entity_poly.pdbx_seq_one_letter_code
_entity_poly.pdbx_strand_id
1 'polypeptide(L)'
;MLPKFPDNVLLFAVLGSLALPSSVQAELSSQLTVEVDGLRNQKGQICLSLFASGKGFPSNGTDAVQNQCMAITAMPQLVTFENLQPGSYAVAVLHDVNNDGEANRNALGIPVEGFGFSRNPVIRTGPPKFNDAVVLVLGSSTKIQIQLNYF
;
A
#
# COMPACT_ATOMS: atom_id res chain seq x y z
N MET A 1 7.32 -83.91 -35.84
CA MET A 1 8.32 -83.06 -35.17
C MET A 1 7.94 -81.59 -35.38
N LEU A 2 7.27 -80.96 -34.41
CA LEU A 2 6.79 -79.53 -34.48
C LEU A 2 7.76 -78.71 -33.63
N PRO A 3 8.32 -77.61 -34.13
CA PRO A 3 9.11 -76.72 -33.29
C PRO A 3 8.17 -75.79 -32.49
N LYS A 4 8.46 -75.71 -31.20
CA LYS A 4 7.87 -74.85 -30.22
C LYS A 4 8.30 -73.41 -30.47
N PHE A 5 7.34 -72.49 -30.60
CA PHE A 5 7.60 -71.07 -30.54
C PHE A 5 7.44 -70.56 -29.09
N PRO A 6 8.33 -69.74 -28.59
CA PRO A 6 8.09 -69.05 -27.31
C PRO A 6 7.38 -67.76 -27.59
N ASP A 7 6.19 -67.63 -27.02
CA ASP A 7 5.44 -66.37 -26.98
C ASP A 7 6.11 -65.40 -25.97
N ASN A 8 6.79 -64.39 -26.48
CA ASN A 8 7.23 -63.26 -25.70
C ASN A 8 6.30 -62.10 -25.98
N VAL A 9 5.22 -62.01 -25.20
CA VAL A 9 4.35 -60.82 -25.19
C VAL A 9 5.02 -59.78 -24.31
N LEU A 10 5.64 -58.78 -24.94
CA LEU A 10 6.11 -57.56 -24.25
C LEU A 10 4.90 -56.65 -23.99
N LEU A 11 4.48 -56.60 -22.73
CA LEU A 11 3.48 -55.66 -22.28
C LEU A 11 4.17 -54.29 -22.09
N PHE A 12 3.97 -53.36 -23.01
CA PHE A 12 4.34 -51.94 -22.81
C PHE A 12 3.27 -51.26 -21.94
N ALA A 13 3.61 -51.07 -20.66
CA ALA A 13 2.82 -50.21 -19.80
C ALA A 13 3.13 -48.74 -20.14
N VAL A 14 2.23 -48.09 -20.84
CA VAL A 14 2.29 -46.65 -21.05
C VAL A 14 1.84 -45.97 -19.75
N LEU A 15 2.77 -45.49 -18.95
CA LEU A 15 2.52 -44.60 -17.82
C LEU A 15 2.18 -43.22 -18.38
N GLY A 16 0.88 -42.94 -18.54
CA GLY A 16 0.36 -41.61 -18.85
C GLY A 16 0.55 -40.73 -17.64
N SER A 17 1.53 -39.81 -17.71
CA SER A 17 1.67 -38.73 -16.74
C SER A 17 0.52 -37.72 -16.92
N LEU A 18 -0.48 -37.78 -16.03
CA LEU A 18 -1.50 -36.77 -15.90
C LEU A 18 -0.83 -35.50 -15.31
N ALA A 19 -0.40 -34.61 -16.18
CA ALA A 19 -0.01 -33.27 -15.79
C ALA A 19 -1.29 -32.53 -15.34
N LEU A 20 -1.49 -32.38 -14.04
CA LEU A 20 -2.52 -31.53 -13.48
C LEU A 20 -2.15 -30.07 -13.84
N PRO A 21 -3.07 -29.28 -14.42
CA PRO A 21 -2.82 -27.87 -14.63
C PRO A 21 -2.70 -27.21 -13.25
N SER A 22 -1.51 -26.69 -12.94
CA SER A 22 -1.34 -25.78 -11.81
C SER A 22 -2.17 -24.56 -12.10
N SER A 23 -3.29 -24.38 -11.38
CA SER A 23 -4.05 -23.13 -11.38
C SER A 23 -3.13 -22.04 -10.85
N VAL A 24 -2.57 -21.24 -11.73
CA VAL A 24 -1.93 -19.97 -11.37
C VAL A 24 -3.07 -19.09 -10.85
N GLN A 25 -3.21 -19.07 -9.54
CA GLN A 25 -4.09 -18.13 -8.87
C GLN A 25 -3.43 -16.75 -9.06
N ALA A 26 -3.98 -15.95 -9.97
CA ALA A 26 -3.58 -14.55 -10.08
C ALA A 26 -3.92 -13.91 -8.73
N GLU A 27 -2.92 -13.60 -7.91
CA GLU A 27 -3.14 -12.77 -6.74
C GLU A 27 -3.71 -11.44 -7.24
N LEU A 28 -4.91 -11.10 -6.75
CA LEU A 28 -5.55 -9.83 -7.01
C LEU A 28 -4.72 -8.75 -6.31
N SER A 29 -3.77 -8.18 -7.04
CA SER A 29 -2.94 -7.08 -6.58
C SER A 29 -3.64 -5.78 -6.93
N SER A 30 -3.91 -4.96 -5.92
CA SER A 30 -4.47 -3.61 -6.03
C SER A 30 -3.38 -2.57 -5.86
N GLN A 31 -3.62 -1.37 -6.39
CA GLN A 31 -2.78 -0.21 -6.11
C GLN A 31 -3.63 0.96 -5.60
N LEU A 32 -3.04 1.79 -4.75
CA LEU A 32 -3.63 3.02 -4.25
C LEU A 32 -2.74 4.19 -4.66
N THR A 33 -3.23 5.05 -5.54
CA THR A 33 -2.56 6.31 -5.88
C THR A 33 -3.13 7.44 -5.04
N VAL A 34 -2.25 8.12 -4.33
CA VAL A 34 -2.54 9.29 -3.51
C VAL A 34 -2.05 10.54 -4.22
N GLU A 35 -2.97 11.47 -4.51
CA GLU A 35 -2.65 12.81 -4.96
C GLU A 35 -2.58 13.71 -3.73
N VAL A 36 -1.38 14.20 -3.39
CA VAL A 36 -1.15 15.09 -2.26
C VAL A 36 -1.17 16.53 -2.76
N ASP A 37 -2.17 17.27 -2.30
CA ASP A 37 -2.39 18.67 -2.66
C ASP A 37 -2.16 19.60 -1.45
N GLY A 38 -2.11 20.92 -1.70
CA GLY A 38 -1.92 21.93 -0.67
C GLY A 38 -0.48 22.06 -0.16
N LEU A 39 0.50 21.51 -0.86
CA LEU A 39 1.93 21.74 -0.56
C LEU A 39 2.26 23.25 -0.65
N ARG A 40 2.86 23.81 0.41
CA ARG A 40 3.28 25.22 0.42
C ARG A 40 4.55 25.48 -0.38
N ASN A 41 5.41 24.47 -0.50
CA ASN A 41 6.67 24.53 -1.25
C ASN A 41 7.19 23.13 -1.53
N GLN A 42 8.32 23.02 -2.24
CA GLN A 42 8.97 21.74 -2.57
C GLN A 42 10.21 21.45 -1.71
N LYS A 43 10.34 22.07 -0.53
CA LYS A 43 11.47 21.82 0.37
C LYS A 43 11.27 20.49 1.11
N GLY A 44 12.37 19.80 1.40
CA GLY A 44 12.34 18.54 2.14
C GLY A 44 11.76 17.39 1.33
N GLN A 45 10.95 16.60 1.98
CA GLN A 45 10.33 15.41 1.41
C GLN A 45 8.85 15.29 1.79
N ILE A 46 8.14 14.43 1.09
CA ILE A 46 6.80 14.01 1.47
C ILE A 46 6.88 12.56 1.94
N CYS A 47 6.36 12.28 3.12
CA CYS A 47 6.31 10.96 3.71
C CYS A 47 4.85 10.50 3.85
N LEU A 48 4.54 9.30 3.37
CA LEU A 48 3.22 8.70 3.47
C LEU A 48 3.32 7.37 4.19
N SER A 49 2.42 7.14 5.14
CA SER A 49 2.25 5.88 5.85
C SER A 49 0.88 5.30 5.58
N LEU A 50 0.84 4.04 5.13
CA LEU A 50 -0.38 3.30 4.82
C LEU A 50 -0.69 2.31 5.94
N PHE A 51 -1.86 2.42 6.53
CA PHE A 51 -2.32 1.56 7.63
C PHE A 51 -3.50 0.70 7.21
N ALA A 52 -3.49 -0.58 7.58
CA ALA A 52 -4.61 -1.51 7.38
C ALA A 52 -5.48 -1.67 8.63
N SER A 53 -5.13 -1.01 9.73
CA SER A 53 -5.89 -1.02 10.99
C SER A 53 -5.62 0.25 11.79
N GLY A 54 -6.38 0.45 12.88
CA GLY A 54 -6.18 1.59 13.78
C GLY A 54 -4.92 1.51 14.65
N LYS A 55 -4.22 0.38 14.66
CA LYS A 55 -2.98 0.24 15.42
C LYS A 55 -1.91 1.17 14.89
N GLY A 56 -1.38 2.02 15.74
CA GLY A 56 -0.33 2.98 15.40
C GLY A 56 -0.78 4.19 14.56
N PHE A 57 -1.97 4.15 13.97
CA PHE A 57 -2.48 5.26 13.17
C PHE A 57 -2.75 6.51 14.03
N PRO A 58 -2.37 7.70 13.58
CA PRO A 58 -1.62 7.99 12.34
C PRO A 58 -0.11 8.15 12.54
N SER A 59 0.40 8.02 13.77
CA SER A 59 1.72 8.57 14.16
C SER A 59 2.82 7.51 14.28
N ASN A 60 2.47 6.23 14.45
CA ASN A 60 3.47 5.16 14.56
C ASN A 60 3.66 4.43 13.23
N GLY A 61 4.58 4.92 12.40
CA GLY A 61 4.89 4.32 11.11
C GLY A 61 5.39 2.88 11.16
N THR A 62 5.84 2.37 12.33
CA THR A 62 6.25 0.96 12.44
C THR A 62 5.07 -0.02 12.38
N ASP A 63 3.86 0.45 12.64
CA ASP A 63 2.62 -0.31 12.52
C ASP A 63 1.96 -0.16 11.14
N ALA A 64 2.51 0.69 10.28
CA ALA A 64 2.05 0.84 8.90
C ALA A 64 2.41 -0.37 8.05
N VAL A 65 1.55 -0.73 7.10
CA VAL A 65 1.81 -1.85 6.17
C VAL A 65 2.79 -1.45 5.06
N GLN A 66 2.84 -0.15 4.71
CA GLN A 66 3.84 0.43 3.83
C GLN A 66 4.15 1.87 4.24
N ASN A 67 5.41 2.28 4.09
CA ASN A 67 5.87 3.65 4.26
C ASN A 67 6.68 4.08 3.03
N GLN A 68 6.47 5.30 2.56
CA GLN A 68 7.23 5.89 1.47
C GLN A 68 7.56 7.34 1.79
N CYS A 69 8.85 7.70 1.68
CA CYS A 69 9.30 9.09 1.69
C CYS A 69 9.99 9.40 0.36
N MET A 70 9.70 10.54 -0.23
CA MET A 70 10.30 10.94 -1.49
C MET A 70 10.45 12.46 -1.60
N ALA A 71 11.42 12.92 -2.38
CA ALA A 71 11.55 14.32 -2.72
C ALA A 71 10.30 14.82 -3.47
N ILE A 72 9.91 16.05 -3.20
CA ILE A 72 8.75 16.68 -3.86
C ILE A 72 9.21 17.19 -5.22
N THR A 73 8.66 16.62 -6.29
CA THR A 73 9.01 16.95 -7.69
C THR A 73 7.88 17.62 -8.44
N ALA A 74 6.67 17.60 -7.89
CA ALA A 74 5.48 18.17 -8.49
C ALA A 74 4.52 18.71 -7.41
N MET A 75 3.60 19.59 -7.80
CA MET A 75 2.53 20.13 -6.96
C MET A 75 1.24 20.17 -7.80
N PRO A 76 0.27 19.26 -7.61
CA PRO A 76 0.23 18.20 -6.59
C PRO A 76 1.25 17.08 -6.81
N GLN A 77 1.62 16.38 -5.72
CA GLN A 77 2.52 15.23 -5.75
C GLN A 77 1.73 13.94 -5.79
N LEU A 78 2.07 13.05 -6.72
CA LEU A 78 1.49 11.71 -6.78
C LEU A 78 2.40 10.69 -6.10
N VAL A 79 1.80 9.82 -5.30
CA VAL A 79 2.46 8.69 -4.63
C VAL A 79 1.59 7.45 -4.80
N THR A 80 2.19 6.33 -5.20
CA THR A 80 1.45 5.08 -5.42
C THR A 80 1.96 3.98 -4.50
N PHE A 81 1.05 3.38 -3.75
CA PHE A 81 1.25 2.13 -3.03
C PHE A 81 0.85 0.97 -3.92
N GLU A 82 1.76 0.04 -4.12
CA GLU A 82 1.57 -1.12 -5.00
C GLU A 82 1.44 -2.41 -4.20
N ASN A 83 1.00 -3.47 -4.88
CA ASN A 83 0.91 -4.82 -4.32
C ASN A 83 0.04 -4.91 -3.06
N LEU A 84 -1.08 -4.17 -3.05
CA LEU A 84 -2.03 -4.18 -1.96
C LEU A 84 -3.04 -5.31 -2.14
N GLN A 85 -3.43 -5.93 -1.04
CA GLN A 85 -4.64 -6.76 -1.01
C GLN A 85 -5.88 -5.85 -1.04
N PRO A 86 -6.96 -6.22 -1.73
CA PRO A 86 -8.21 -5.51 -1.62
C PRO A 86 -8.66 -5.39 -0.16
N GLY A 87 -9.02 -4.18 0.28
CA GLY A 87 -9.36 -3.97 1.69
C GLY A 87 -9.49 -2.51 2.09
N SER A 88 -9.62 -2.30 3.39
CA SER A 88 -9.76 -0.99 4.01
C SER A 88 -8.41 -0.48 4.49
N TYR A 89 -8.07 0.74 4.11
CA TYR A 89 -6.81 1.39 4.47
C TYR A 89 -7.02 2.83 4.90
N ALA A 90 -6.09 3.37 5.66
CA ALA A 90 -5.99 4.79 5.93
C ALA A 90 -4.58 5.27 5.63
N VAL A 91 -4.46 6.49 5.11
CA VAL A 91 -3.17 7.13 4.79
C VAL A 91 -2.96 8.33 5.69
N ALA A 92 -1.76 8.43 6.27
CA ALA A 92 -1.24 9.62 6.91
C ALA A 92 -0.11 10.21 6.06
N VAL A 93 -0.10 11.53 5.89
CA VAL A 93 0.87 12.27 5.09
C VAL A 93 1.57 13.31 5.94
N LEU A 94 2.88 13.41 5.80
CA LEU A 94 3.74 14.42 6.41
C LEU A 94 4.54 15.15 5.33
N HIS A 95 4.50 16.48 5.32
CA HIS A 95 5.46 17.30 4.60
C HIS A 95 6.66 17.57 5.52
N ASP A 96 7.64 16.71 5.47
CA ASP A 96 8.86 16.74 6.26
C ASP A 96 9.87 17.70 5.63
N VAL A 97 9.88 18.96 6.09
CA VAL A 97 10.65 20.04 5.49
C VAL A 97 12.14 19.94 5.79
N ASN A 98 12.52 19.36 6.94
CA ASN A 98 13.91 19.22 7.40
C ASN A 98 14.53 17.84 7.13
N ASN A 99 13.75 16.89 6.56
CA ASN A 99 14.17 15.51 6.24
C ASN A 99 14.61 14.68 7.48
N ASP A 100 13.98 14.91 8.65
CA ASP A 100 14.29 14.12 9.84
C ASP A 100 13.37 12.89 10.02
N GLY A 101 12.32 12.79 9.21
CA GLY A 101 11.36 11.68 9.23
C GLY A 101 10.36 11.75 10.38
N GLU A 102 10.31 12.87 11.11
CA GLU A 102 9.46 13.06 12.28
C GLU A 102 8.48 14.22 12.06
N ALA A 103 7.26 14.09 12.61
CA ALA A 103 6.29 15.18 12.61
C ALA A 103 6.66 16.18 13.71
N ASN A 104 7.41 17.21 13.35
CA ASN A 104 7.89 18.23 14.27
C ASN A 104 6.74 19.06 14.86
N ARG A 105 6.87 19.40 16.15
CA ARG A 105 5.87 20.17 16.90
C ARG A 105 6.54 21.31 17.67
N ASN A 106 5.82 22.39 17.86
CA ASN A 106 6.28 23.48 18.72
C ASN A 106 6.11 23.13 20.23
N ALA A 107 6.50 24.03 21.11
CA ALA A 107 6.40 23.85 22.57
C ALA A 107 4.96 23.65 23.09
N LEU A 108 3.94 24.01 22.29
CA LEU A 108 2.52 23.80 22.60
C LEU A 108 1.98 22.49 22.03
N GLY A 109 2.83 21.66 21.40
CA GLY A 109 2.44 20.41 20.76
C GLY A 109 1.72 20.57 19.42
N ILE A 110 1.74 21.77 18.84
CA ILE A 110 1.11 22.06 17.54
C ILE A 110 2.09 21.66 16.43
N PRO A 111 1.66 20.90 15.40
CA PRO A 111 2.50 20.59 14.27
C PRO A 111 3.01 21.87 13.58
N VAL A 112 4.31 21.92 13.29
CA VAL A 112 4.94 23.04 12.53
C VAL A 112 5.14 22.68 11.07
N GLU A 113 4.91 21.44 10.71
CA GLU A 113 4.99 20.88 9.36
C GLU A 113 3.61 20.54 8.82
N GLY A 114 3.50 20.44 7.50
CA GLY A 114 2.25 20.11 6.82
C GLY A 114 1.89 18.63 7.04
N PHE A 115 0.63 18.35 7.27
CA PHE A 115 0.12 17.00 7.43
C PHE A 115 -1.25 16.85 6.80
N GLY A 116 -1.61 15.61 6.48
CA GLY A 116 -2.91 15.28 5.91
C GLY A 116 -3.30 13.82 6.14
N PHE A 117 -4.56 13.52 5.92
CA PHE A 117 -5.09 12.17 6.09
C PHE A 117 -6.09 11.86 4.98
N SER A 118 -6.17 10.59 4.60
CA SER A 118 -7.21 10.13 3.67
C SER A 118 -8.60 10.55 4.17
N ARG A 119 -9.51 10.83 3.21
CA ARG A 119 -10.85 11.40 3.42
C ARG A 119 -10.88 12.84 3.96
N ASN A 120 -9.74 13.47 4.18
CA ASN A 120 -9.64 14.86 4.64
C ASN A 120 -10.54 15.17 5.85
N PRO A 121 -10.45 14.41 6.95
CA PRO A 121 -11.27 14.65 8.13
C PRO A 121 -10.99 16.04 8.73
N VAL A 122 -12.03 16.66 9.29
CA VAL A 122 -11.86 17.95 9.98
C VAL A 122 -11.05 17.76 11.25
N ILE A 123 -9.88 18.39 11.34
CA ILE A 123 -8.99 18.34 12.49
C ILE A 123 -9.34 19.47 13.46
N ARG A 124 -9.79 19.15 14.66
CA ARG A 124 -10.17 20.11 15.70
C ARG A 124 -9.28 20.05 16.94
N THR A 125 -9.18 18.88 17.57
CA THR A 125 -8.55 18.68 18.87
C THR A 125 -7.55 17.54 18.92
N GLY A 126 -6.88 17.24 17.81
CA GLY A 126 -5.91 16.15 17.72
C GLY A 126 -6.06 15.34 16.45
N PRO A 127 -5.23 14.29 16.27
CA PRO A 127 -5.27 13.48 15.07
C PRO A 127 -6.59 12.71 14.94
N PRO A 128 -7.04 12.42 13.71
CA PRO A 128 -8.25 11.64 13.50
C PRO A 128 -8.05 10.19 13.94
N LYS A 129 -9.15 9.49 14.17
CA LYS A 129 -9.15 8.04 14.34
C LYS A 129 -9.05 7.36 12.98
N PHE A 130 -8.60 6.11 12.97
CA PHE A 130 -8.52 5.31 11.76
C PHE A 130 -9.84 5.29 10.96
N ASN A 131 -10.97 5.09 11.64
CA ASN A 131 -12.29 5.05 10.99
C ASN A 131 -12.70 6.36 10.31
N ASP A 132 -12.14 7.49 10.73
CA ASP A 132 -12.40 8.80 10.10
C ASP A 132 -11.66 8.96 8.77
N ALA A 133 -10.60 8.18 8.57
CA ALA A 133 -9.70 8.24 7.44
C ALA A 133 -9.75 7.02 6.49
N VAL A 134 -10.54 6.00 6.81
CA VAL A 134 -10.61 4.75 6.03
C VAL A 134 -11.12 4.99 4.61
N VAL A 135 -10.37 4.46 3.65
CA VAL A 135 -10.74 4.34 2.23
C VAL A 135 -10.76 2.87 1.84
N LEU A 136 -11.63 2.50 0.91
CA LEU A 136 -11.72 1.14 0.39
C LEU A 136 -10.90 1.03 -0.89
N VAL A 137 -9.95 0.11 -0.90
CA VAL A 137 -9.12 -0.22 -2.06
C VAL A 137 -9.66 -1.50 -2.68
N LEU A 138 -10.21 -1.40 -3.89
CA LEU A 138 -10.81 -2.50 -4.62
C LEU A 138 -10.39 -2.48 -6.10
N GLY A 139 -10.44 -3.66 -6.72
CA GLY A 139 -10.03 -3.81 -8.13
C GLY A 139 -8.54 -3.55 -8.32
N SER A 140 -8.13 -3.22 -9.54
CA SER A 140 -6.72 -3.03 -9.89
C SER A 140 -6.14 -1.69 -9.44
N SER A 141 -6.95 -0.63 -9.34
CA SER A 141 -6.48 0.72 -9.04
C SER A 141 -7.55 1.55 -8.32
N THR A 142 -7.13 2.25 -7.28
CA THR A 142 -7.93 3.25 -6.56
C THR A 142 -7.12 4.55 -6.51
N LYS A 143 -7.77 5.70 -6.73
CA LYS A 143 -7.15 7.03 -6.59
C LYS A 143 -7.89 7.83 -5.52
N ILE A 144 -7.13 8.48 -4.63
CA ILE A 144 -7.64 9.40 -3.62
C ILE A 144 -6.87 10.72 -3.65
N GLN A 145 -7.47 11.77 -3.11
CA GLN A 145 -6.83 13.06 -2.92
C GLN A 145 -6.72 13.38 -1.43
N ILE A 146 -5.56 13.86 -1.00
CA ILE A 146 -5.30 14.31 0.36
C ILE A 146 -4.85 15.77 0.32
N GLN A 147 -5.58 16.61 1.04
CA GLN A 147 -5.25 18.02 1.23
C GLN A 147 -4.39 18.19 2.47
N LEU A 148 -3.21 18.79 2.34
CA LEU A 148 -2.36 19.13 3.47
C LEU A 148 -2.90 20.31 4.26
N ASN A 149 -2.77 20.22 5.58
CA ASN A 149 -3.04 21.27 6.54
C ASN A 149 -1.73 21.74 7.15
N TYR A 150 -1.65 23.04 7.42
CA TYR A 150 -0.55 23.70 8.13
C TYR A 150 -1.16 24.64 9.17
N PHE A 151 -0.60 24.67 10.35
CA PHE A 151 -0.99 25.59 11.43
C PHE A 151 -0.04 26.79 11.55
#